data_7c5537e389fb7d3e4908cf62da8378fc
#
_entry.id   7c5537e389fb7d3e4908cf62da8378fc
#
_cell.length_a   1.000
_cell.length_b   1.000
_cell.length_c   1.000
_cell.angle_alpha   90.00
_cell.angle_beta   90.00
_cell.angle_gamma   90.00
#
_symmetry.space_group_name_H-M   'P 1'
#
loop_
_entity.id
_entity.type
_entity.pdbx_description
1 polymer ?
#
loop_
_entity_poly.entity_id
_entity_poly.type
_entity_poly.pdbx_seq_one_letter_code
_entity_poly.pdbx_strand_id
1 'polypeptide(L)'
;MRLNAATVAKLDLPPGKSEKIYFDDALPGFGMRLRAGGKRVWIAQYRIGKKQRRVTIGSVDRIGADIARSQAKALLAKVQLGADPQHEKVEARAKASVTLGAVADRYIEGTAKERLRPNSYAALLVHFSKHWKPLRERPLHSISRADIAMRMSEIAKESGPYAANRARASLSSLFSWSMREGIADANPVAGTGKATEEVSRDR
;
A
#
# COMPACT_ATOMS: atom_id res chain seq x y z
N MET A 1 2.73 33.45 -15.32
CA MET A 1 1.27 33.75 -15.41
C MET A 1 0.52 32.99 -14.32
N ARG A 2 -0.55 33.56 -13.78
CA ARG A 2 -1.38 32.85 -12.81
C ARG A 2 -2.23 31.80 -13.51
N LEU A 3 -2.13 30.56 -13.05
CA LEU A 3 -2.91 29.45 -13.60
C LEU A 3 -4.34 29.47 -13.02
N ASN A 4 -5.32 29.65 -13.87
CA ASN A 4 -6.75 29.58 -13.57
C ASN A 4 -7.47 28.89 -14.74
N ALA A 5 -8.77 28.64 -14.62
CA ALA A 5 -9.54 27.97 -15.69
C ALA A 5 -9.39 28.64 -17.06
N ALA A 6 -9.48 29.99 -17.10
CA ALA A 6 -9.40 30.74 -18.35
C ALA A 6 -8.01 30.71 -18.99
N THR A 7 -6.94 30.80 -18.17
CA THR A 7 -5.55 30.73 -18.68
C THR A 7 -5.21 29.31 -19.13
N VAL A 8 -5.60 28.31 -18.36
CA VAL A 8 -5.33 26.87 -18.68
C VAL A 8 -6.03 26.44 -19.97
N ALA A 9 -7.24 26.94 -20.26
CA ALA A 9 -7.97 26.61 -21.48
C ALA A 9 -7.23 27.07 -22.75
N LYS A 10 -6.42 28.13 -22.65
CA LYS A 10 -5.66 28.74 -23.76
C LYS A 10 -4.25 28.14 -23.95
N LEU A 11 -3.85 27.21 -23.09
CA LEU A 11 -2.50 26.66 -23.15
C LEU A 11 -2.45 25.44 -24.06
N ASP A 12 -1.55 25.50 -25.03
CA ASP A 12 -1.33 24.43 -26.01
C ASP A 12 0.07 23.86 -25.92
N LEU A 13 0.22 22.64 -26.42
CA LEU A 13 1.51 22.00 -26.53
C LEU A 13 2.26 22.57 -27.75
N PRO A 14 3.46 23.12 -27.57
CA PRO A 14 4.26 23.59 -28.70
C PRO A 14 4.53 22.47 -29.71
N PRO A 15 4.58 22.79 -31.02
CA PRO A 15 4.89 21.83 -32.07
C PRO A 15 6.15 21.03 -31.77
N GLY A 16 6.13 19.71 -32.02
CA GLY A 16 7.29 18.80 -31.80
C GLY A 16 7.61 18.45 -30.37
N LYS A 17 6.87 18.93 -29.36
CA LYS A 17 7.08 18.55 -27.96
C LYS A 17 6.12 17.46 -27.52
N SER A 18 6.62 16.47 -26.80
CA SER A 18 5.81 15.41 -26.15
C SER A 18 5.14 15.88 -24.86
N GLU A 19 5.72 16.87 -24.17
CA GLU A 19 5.14 17.51 -22.99
C GLU A 19 5.66 18.93 -22.78
N LYS A 20 4.86 19.75 -22.07
CA LYS A 20 5.26 21.06 -21.56
C LYS A 20 4.69 21.30 -20.17
N ILE A 21 5.46 21.98 -19.31
CA ILE A 21 5.02 22.42 -17.99
C ILE A 21 4.89 23.94 -18.00
N TYR A 22 3.76 24.39 -17.51
CA TYR A 22 3.45 25.81 -17.28
C TYR A 22 3.41 26.01 -15.77
N PHE A 23 4.29 26.88 -15.27
CA PHE A 23 4.35 27.18 -13.84
C PHE A 23 3.47 28.37 -13.48
N ASP A 24 2.96 28.33 -12.25
CA ASP A 24 2.13 29.39 -11.66
C ASP A 24 3.04 30.44 -11.01
N ASP A 25 2.80 31.73 -11.31
CA ASP A 25 3.61 32.83 -10.72
C ASP A 25 3.27 33.08 -9.25
N ALA A 26 2.05 32.70 -8.81
CA ALA A 26 1.60 32.93 -7.43
C ALA A 26 2.14 31.89 -6.45
N LEU A 27 2.54 30.70 -6.91
CA LEU A 27 3.10 29.64 -6.08
C LEU A 27 4.27 28.96 -6.81
N PRO A 28 5.52 29.34 -6.52
CA PRO A 28 6.70 28.67 -7.08
C PRO A 28 6.66 27.17 -6.83
N GLY A 29 6.91 26.39 -7.91
CA GLY A 29 6.84 24.92 -7.86
C GLY A 29 5.46 24.33 -8.16
N PHE A 30 4.39 25.11 -8.15
CA PHE A 30 3.09 24.68 -8.66
C PHE A 30 3.01 24.90 -10.17
N GLY A 31 2.40 23.98 -10.89
CA GLY A 31 2.25 24.08 -12.33
C GLY A 31 1.26 23.10 -12.93
N MET A 32 1.01 23.26 -14.21
CA MET A 32 0.25 22.33 -15.03
C MET A 32 1.17 21.68 -16.06
N ARG A 33 1.12 20.36 -16.15
CA ARG A 33 1.80 19.59 -17.19
C ARG A 33 0.80 19.19 -18.26
N LEU A 34 1.07 19.62 -19.48
CA LEU A 34 0.34 19.24 -20.70
C LEU A 34 1.18 18.22 -21.47
N ARG A 35 0.59 17.12 -21.90
CA ARG A 35 1.21 16.07 -22.70
C ARG A 35 0.60 15.97 -24.09
N ALA A 36 1.34 15.37 -25.02
CA ALA A 36 0.81 14.92 -26.29
C ALA A 36 -0.45 14.06 -26.04
N GLY A 37 -1.53 14.27 -26.82
CA GLY A 37 -2.84 13.69 -26.55
C GLY A 37 -3.72 14.51 -25.59
N GLY A 38 -3.32 15.75 -25.25
CA GLY A 38 -4.16 16.72 -24.53
C GLY A 38 -4.31 16.50 -23.04
N LYS A 39 -3.68 15.48 -22.45
CA LYS A 39 -3.78 15.20 -21.01
C LYS A 39 -3.16 16.32 -20.18
N ARG A 40 -3.98 16.99 -19.34
CA ARG A 40 -3.60 18.09 -18.47
C ARG A 40 -3.64 17.65 -17.01
N VAL A 41 -2.54 17.84 -16.28
CA VAL A 41 -2.46 17.47 -14.86
C VAL A 41 -1.77 18.56 -14.05
N TRP A 42 -2.29 18.82 -12.85
CA TRP A 42 -1.66 19.67 -11.86
C TRP A 42 -0.46 18.95 -11.24
N ILE A 43 0.62 19.68 -11.04
CA ILE A 43 1.84 19.16 -10.44
C ILE A 43 2.38 20.10 -9.37
N ALA A 44 3.07 19.53 -8.40
CA ALA A 44 4.02 20.24 -7.55
C ALA A 44 5.44 19.74 -7.85
N GLN A 45 6.35 20.66 -8.12
CA GLN A 45 7.76 20.39 -8.40
C GLN A 45 8.61 21.02 -7.30
N TYR A 46 9.55 20.26 -6.76
CA TYR A 46 10.44 20.67 -5.69
C TYR A 46 11.81 20.01 -5.83
N ARG A 47 12.77 20.44 -5.00
CA ARG A 47 14.12 19.88 -4.99
C ARG A 47 14.46 19.39 -3.59
N ILE A 48 15.05 18.19 -3.51
CA ILE A 48 15.66 17.68 -2.28
C ILE A 48 17.12 17.38 -2.58
N GLY A 49 18.03 18.10 -1.92
CA GLY A 49 19.44 18.09 -2.25
C GLY A 49 19.66 18.46 -3.72
N LYS A 50 20.35 17.59 -4.46
CA LYS A 50 20.61 17.79 -5.90
C LYS A 50 19.50 17.23 -6.81
N LYS A 51 18.50 16.51 -6.26
CA LYS A 51 17.47 15.82 -7.05
C LYS A 51 16.20 16.66 -7.18
N GLN A 52 15.76 16.88 -8.42
CA GLN A 52 14.44 17.46 -8.70
C GLN A 52 13.37 16.39 -8.64
N ARG A 53 12.31 16.65 -7.91
CA ARG A 53 11.16 15.77 -7.71
C ARG A 53 9.89 16.43 -8.24
N ARG A 54 8.92 15.60 -8.63
CA ARG A 54 7.63 16.08 -9.13
C ARG A 54 6.52 15.14 -8.68
N VAL A 55 5.48 15.70 -8.07
CA VAL A 55 4.28 14.98 -7.65
C VAL A 55 3.09 15.44 -8.48
N THR A 56 2.31 14.50 -9.02
CA THR A 56 1.03 14.80 -9.65
C THR A 56 -0.03 14.94 -8.56
N ILE A 57 -0.72 16.09 -8.57
CA ILE A 57 -1.80 16.43 -7.65
C ILE A 57 -3.13 15.86 -8.16
N GLY A 58 -3.46 16.12 -9.44
CA GLY A 58 -4.67 15.58 -10.05
C GLY A 58 -4.86 16.04 -11.49
N SER A 59 -5.93 15.53 -12.15
CA SER A 59 -6.31 16.00 -13.48
C SER A 59 -6.96 17.39 -13.39
N VAL A 60 -6.67 18.25 -14.37
CA VAL A 60 -7.28 19.56 -14.51
C VAL A 60 -8.80 19.46 -14.66
N ASP A 61 -9.30 18.41 -15.30
CA ASP A 61 -10.73 18.18 -15.52
C ASP A 61 -11.50 17.81 -14.24
N ARG A 62 -10.77 17.35 -13.19
CA ARG A 62 -11.37 16.92 -11.92
C ARG A 62 -11.16 17.89 -10.77
N ILE A 63 -10.09 18.68 -10.83
CA ILE A 63 -9.66 19.55 -9.72
C ILE A 63 -9.42 20.94 -10.28
N GLY A 64 -10.15 21.95 -9.76
CA GLY A 64 -9.95 23.34 -10.13
C GLY A 64 -8.58 23.86 -9.67
N ALA A 65 -8.10 24.92 -10.36
CA ALA A 65 -6.77 25.50 -10.12
C ALA A 65 -6.54 25.95 -8.67
N ASP A 66 -7.56 26.51 -8.01
CA ASP A 66 -7.42 27.01 -6.64
C ASP A 66 -7.30 25.88 -5.61
N ILE A 67 -8.08 24.80 -5.77
CA ILE A 67 -7.96 23.59 -4.95
C ILE A 67 -6.59 22.95 -5.17
N ALA A 68 -6.17 22.80 -6.43
CA ALA A 68 -4.88 22.24 -6.77
C ALA A 68 -3.71 23.06 -6.19
N ARG A 69 -3.81 24.40 -6.23
CA ARG A 69 -2.82 25.32 -5.65
C ARG A 69 -2.76 25.18 -4.13
N SER A 70 -3.90 25.07 -3.46
CA SER A 70 -3.96 24.82 -2.01
C SER A 70 -3.28 23.51 -1.63
N GLN A 71 -3.56 22.42 -2.37
CA GLN A 71 -2.90 21.12 -2.17
C GLN A 71 -1.40 21.18 -2.45
N ALA A 72 -1.00 21.90 -3.52
CA ALA A 72 0.42 22.14 -3.80
C ALA A 72 1.13 22.88 -2.68
N LYS A 73 0.50 23.94 -2.14
CA LYS A 73 1.03 24.72 -1.03
C LYS A 73 1.26 23.84 0.21
N ALA A 74 0.28 23.03 0.57
CA ALA A 74 0.40 22.08 1.69
C ALA A 74 1.53 21.06 1.48
N LEU A 75 1.65 20.53 0.25
CA LEU A 75 2.71 19.59 -0.11
C LEU A 75 4.10 20.24 -0.04
N LEU A 76 4.25 21.44 -0.61
CA LEU A 76 5.52 22.17 -0.59
C LEU A 76 5.93 22.59 0.83
N ALA A 77 4.96 22.91 1.69
CA ALA A 77 5.23 23.16 3.11
C ALA A 77 5.81 21.92 3.81
N LYS A 78 5.27 20.73 3.55
CA LYS A 78 5.86 19.45 4.06
C LYS A 78 7.29 19.25 3.58
N VAL A 79 7.58 19.58 2.32
CA VAL A 79 8.94 19.49 1.78
C VAL A 79 9.90 20.43 2.50
N GLN A 80 9.47 21.65 2.84
CA GLN A 80 10.27 22.59 3.63
C GLN A 80 10.59 22.06 5.04
N LEU A 81 9.72 21.21 5.58
CA LEU A 81 9.92 20.51 6.85
C LEU A 81 10.73 19.20 6.71
N GLY A 82 11.30 18.93 5.53
CA GLY A 82 12.18 17.79 5.29
C GLY A 82 11.51 16.53 4.74
N ALA A 83 10.20 16.53 4.49
CA ALA A 83 9.52 15.39 3.86
C ALA A 83 9.86 15.22 2.37
N ASP A 84 9.81 13.99 1.86
CA ASP A 84 9.87 13.69 0.41
C ASP A 84 8.56 13.02 -0.06
N PRO A 85 7.50 13.78 -0.37
CA PRO A 85 6.20 13.23 -0.76
C PRO A 85 6.25 12.30 -1.99
N GLN A 86 7.22 12.46 -2.88
CA GLN A 86 7.39 11.55 -4.01
C GLN A 86 7.97 10.21 -3.55
N HIS A 87 8.93 10.21 -2.65
CA HIS A 87 9.49 9.00 -2.07
C HIS A 87 8.44 8.25 -1.26
N GLU A 88 7.73 8.95 -0.37
CA GLU A 88 6.61 8.39 0.41
C GLU A 88 5.56 7.71 -0.49
N LYS A 89 5.21 8.34 -1.62
CA LYS A 89 4.26 7.78 -2.59
C LYS A 89 4.79 6.53 -3.28
N VAL A 90 6.07 6.48 -3.60
CA VAL A 90 6.71 5.29 -4.18
C VAL A 90 6.76 4.15 -3.17
N GLU A 91 7.18 4.44 -1.93
CA GLU A 91 7.20 3.45 -0.85
C GLU A 91 5.81 2.91 -0.53
N ALA A 92 4.79 3.80 -0.42
CA ALA A 92 3.42 3.38 -0.18
C ALA A 92 2.89 2.46 -1.29
N ARG A 93 3.25 2.72 -2.56
CA ARG A 93 2.91 1.84 -3.68
C ARG A 93 3.65 0.51 -3.61
N ALA A 94 4.93 0.53 -3.29
CA ALA A 94 5.71 -0.69 -3.12
C ALA A 94 5.13 -1.55 -1.99
N LYS A 95 4.83 -0.95 -0.83
CA LYS A 95 4.15 -1.63 0.28
C LYS A 95 2.77 -2.17 -0.14
N ALA A 96 1.99 -1.40 -0.90
CA ALA A 96 0.67 -1.82 -1.37
C ALA A 96 0.71 -2.98 -2.38
N SER A 97 1.81 -3.17 -3.10
CA SER A 97 1.98 -4.29 -4.05
C SER A 97 2.36 -5.61 -3.37
N VAL A 98 2.80 -5.57 -2.11
CA VAL A 98 3.16 -6.78 -1.34
C VAL A 98 1.89 -7.32 -0.69
N THR A 99 1.27 -8.33 -1.30
CA THR A 99 0.03 -8.95 -0.79
C THR A 99 0.32 -10.09 0.18
N LEU A 100 -0.67 -10.42 1.03
CA LEU A 100 -0.59 -11.58 1.92
C LEU A 100 -0.33 -12.87 1.12
N GLY A 101 -0.96 -13.02 -0.05
CA GLY A 101 -0.81 -14.18 -0.90
C GLY A 101 0.62 -14.36 -1.38
N ALA A 102 1.22 -13.32 -1.96
CA ALA A 102 2.60 -13.36 -2.44
C ALA A 102 3.60 -13.69 -1.33
N VAL A 103 3.39 -13.11 -0.14
CA VAL A 103 4.25 -13.38 1.03
C VAL A 103 4.05 -14.80 1.56
N ALA A 104 2.81 -15.29 1.58
CA ALA A 104 2.51 -16.67 2.00
C ALA A 104 3.17 -17.69 1.07
N ASP A 105 3.08 -17.49 -0.24
CA ASP A 105 3.69 -18.38 -1.22
C ASP A 105 5.21 -18.43 -1.07
N ARG A 106 5.84 -17.26 -0.90
CA ARG A 106 7.28 -17.18 -0.62
C ARG A 106 7.68 -17.87 0.69
N TYR A 107 6.89 -17.69 1.75
CA TYR A 107 7.12 -18.35 3.04
C TYR A 107 6.99 -19.87 2.94
N ILE A 108 5.94 -20.35 2.25
CA ILE A 108 5.66 -21.76 2.07
C ILE A 108 6.77 -22.45 1.29
N GLU A 109 7.16 -21.88 0.14
CA GLU A 109 8.16 -22.49 -0.74
C GLU A 109 9.58 -22.40 -0.18
N GLY A 110 9.96 -21.24 0.35
CA GLY A 110 11.34 -20.97 0.76
C GLY A 110 11.69 -21.42 2.19
N THR A 111 10.70 -21.56 3.08
CA THR A 111 11.01 -21.79 4.50
C THR A 111 10.22 -22.95 5.09
N ALA A 112 8.90 -22.99 4.87
CA ALA A 112 8.06 -23.97 5.53
C ALA A 112 8.27 -25.39 4.97
N LYS A 113 8.48 -25.49 3.67
CA LYS A 113 8.74 -26.76 2.99
C LYS A 113 9.95 -27.50 3.53
N GLU A 114 11.01 -26.77 3.87
CA GLU A 114 12.25 -27.38 4.39
C GLU A 114 12.20 -27.67 5.89
N ARG A 115 11.44 -26.86 6.66
CA ARG A 115 11.47 -26.90 8.13
C ARG A 115 10.32 -27.65 8.76
N LEU A 116 9.20 -27.83 8.07
CA LEU A 116 8.02 -28.45 8.63
C LEU A 116 7.95 -29.95 8.29
N ARG A 117 7.39 -30.71 9.25
CA ARG A 117 7.00 -32.11 8.97
C ARG A 117 5.90 -32.14 7.91
N PRO A 118 5.81 -33.22 7.08
CA PRO A 118 4.86 -33.32 5.97
C PRO A 118 3.41 -32.94 6.32
N ASN A 119 2.89 -33.46 7.44
CA ASN A 119 1.53 -33.17 7.89
C ASN A 119 1.33 -31.67 8.28
N SER A 120 2.35 -31.06 8.90
CA SER A 120 2.30 -29.64 9.27
C SER A 120 2.37 -28.76 8.03
N TYR A 121 3.16 -29.14 7.04
CA TYR A 121 3.24 -28.48 5.75
C TYR A 121 1.91 -28.57 4.98
N ALA A 122 1.32 -29.76 4.90
CA ALA A 122 0.01 -29.93 4.27
C ALA A 122 -1.09 -29.09 4.94
N ALA A 123 -1.10 -29.05 6.29
CA ALA A 123 -2.03 -28.20 7.03
C ALA A 123 -1.81 -26.71 6.74
N LEU A 124 -0.55 -26.26 6.63
CA LEU A 124 -0.21 -24.89 6.28
C LEU A 124 -0.75 -24.48 4.91
N LEU A 125 -0.62 -25.36 3.91
CA LEU A 125 -1.19 -25.15 2.56
C LEU A 125 -2.70 -24.94 2.64
N VAL A 126 -3.43 -25.78 3.39
CA VAL A 126 -4.88 -25.63 3.59
C VAL A 126 -5.21 -24.31 4.27
N HIS A 127 -4.45 -23.90 5.28
CA HIS A 127 -4.70 -22.64 5.97
C HIS A 127 -4.63 -21.45 5.02
N PHE A 128 -3.62 -21.37 4.16
CA PHE A 128 -3.46 -20.24 3.25
C PHE A 128 -4.31 -20.33 1.99
N SER A 129 -4.60 -21.53 1.47
CA SER A 129 -5.44 -21.69 0.29
C SER A 129 -6.94 -21.62 0.56
N LYS A 130 -7.38 -22.00 1.77
CA LYS A 130 -8.80 -22.03 2.17
C LYS A 130 -9.12 -20.94 3.20
N HIS A 131 -8.52 -21.03 4.39
CA HIS A 131 -8.93 -20.20 5.53
C HIS A 131 -8.58 -18.73 5.35
N TRP A 132 -7.37 -18.41 4.89
CA TRP A 132 -6.92 -17.04 4.65
C TRP A 132 -7.11 -16.58 3.21
N LYS A 133 -7.76 -17.37 2.36
CA LYS A 133 -8.02 -17.02 0.95
C LYS A 133 -8.64 -15.63 0.76
N PRO A 134 -9.66 -15.20 1.56
CA PRO A 134 -10.27 -13.89 1.39
C PRO A 134 -9.33 -12.71 1.62
N LEU A 135 -8.23 -12.91 2.34
CA LEU A 135 -7.25 -11.86 2.63
C LEU A 135 -6.02 -11.92 1.71
N ARG A 136 -5.89 -12.91 0.84
CA ARG A 136 -4.68 -13.12 0.02
C ARG A 136 -4.33 -11.95 -0.89
N GLU A 137 -5.35 -11.31 -1.49
CA GLU A 137 -5.17 -10.18 -2.41
C GLU A 137 -4.97 -8.83 -1.68
N ARG A 138 -5.13 -8.82 -0.37
CA ARG A 138 -4.94 -7.60 0.41
C ARG A 138 -3.45 -7.31 0.63
N PRO A 139 -3.04 -6.03 0.56
CA PRO A 139 -1.69 -5.63 0.96
C PRO A 139 -1.38 -6.07 2.38
N LEU A 140 -0.24 -6.71 2.59
CA LEU A 140 0.16 -7.27 3.88
C LEU A 140 0.08 -6.25 5.02
N HIS A 141 0.58 -5.04 4.78
CA HIS A 141 0.61 -3.94 5.75
C HIS A 141 -0.79 -3.40 6.11
N SER A 142 -1.81 -3.66 5.29
CA SER A 142 -3.18 -3.18 5.52
C SER A 142 -4.03 -4.16 6.34
N ILE A 143 -3.52 -5.36 6.63
CA ILE A 143 -4.23 -6.37 7.40
C ILE A 143 -4.17 -5.99 8.87
N SER A 144 -5.33 -5.67 9.43
CA SER A 144 -5.48 -5.26 10.82
C SER A 144 -5.85 -6.43 11.74
N ARG A 145 -5.71 -6.20 13.04
CA ARG A 145 -6.20 -7.13 14.07
C ARG A 145 -7.70 -7.40 13.94
N ALA A 146 -8.49 -6.38 13.58
CA ALA A 146 -9.93 -6.50 13.38
C ALA A 146 -10.27 -7.43 12.20
N ASP A 147 -9.56 -7.30 11.07
CA ASP A 147 -9.71 -8.19 9.92
C ASP A 147 -9.45 -9.65 10.29
N ILE A 148 -8.39 -9.88 11.08
CA ILE A 148 -8.00 -11.21 11.52
C ILE A 148 -9.07 -11.78 12.47
N ALA A 149 -9.52 -11.01 13.45
CA ALA A 149 -10.55 -11.45 14.40
C ALA A 149 -11.85 -11.79 13.71
N MET A 150 -12.29 -10.97 12.76
CA MET A 150 -13.48 -11.23 11.96
C MET A 150 -13.33 -12.53 11.16
N ARG A 151 -12.21 -12.70 10.44
CA ARG A 151 -11.99 -13.92 9.65
C ARG A 151 -11.86 -15.16 10.52
N MET A 152 -11.26 -15.07 11.70
CA MET A 152 -11.22 -16.19 12.67
C MET A 152 -12.62 -16.63 13.10
N SER A 153 -13.53 -15.68 13.34
CA SER A 153 -14.94 -15.99 13.68
C SER A 153 -15.64 -16.72 12.54
N GLU A 154 -15.39 -16.35 11.30
CA GLU A 154 -15.90 -17.03 10.11
C GLU A 154 -15.33 -18.45 10.00
N ILE A 155 -14.01 -18.62 10.14
CA ILE A 155 -13.35 -19.93 10.10
C ILE A 155 -13.91 -20.83 11.20
N ALA A 156 -14.14 -20.29 12.40
CA ALA A 156 -14.71 -21.07 13.51
C ALA A 156 -16.11 -21.60 13.18
N LYS A 157 -16.95 -20.80 12.50
CA LYS A 157 -18.27 -21.23 12.01
C LYS A 157 -18.18 -22.25 10.86
N GLU A 158 -17.29 -22.03 9.92
CA GLU A 158 -17.12 -22.85 8.72
C GLU A 158 -16.46 -24.21 8.98
N SER A 159 -15.45 -24.23 9.85
CA SER A 159 -14.50 -25.36 10.00
C SER A 159 -14.23 -25.75 11.46
N GLY A 160 -14.87 -25.08 12.40
CA GLY A 160 -14.75 -25.32 13.83
C GLY A 160 -13.66 -24.46 14.52
N PRO A 161 -13.78 -24.29 15.83
CA PRO A 161 -12.92 -23.38 16.60
C PRO A 161 -11.45 -23.83 16.67
N TYR A 162 -11.18 -25.13 16.68
CA TYR A 162 -9.83 -25.65 16.61
C TYR A 162 -9.12 -25.36 15.28
N ALA A 163 -9.88 -25.40 14.17
CA ALA A 163 -9.35 -25.02 12.86
C ALA A 163 -8.98 -23.54 12.81
N ALA A 164 -9.82 -22.66 13.41
CA ALA A 164 -9.54 -21.25 13.55
C ALA A 164 -8.27 -20.99 14.36
N ASN A 165 -8.07 -21.69 15.49
CA ASN A 165 -6.85 -21.56 16.28
C ASN A 165 -5.58 -21.98 15.53
N ARG A 166 -5.65 -23.08 14.78
CA ARG A 166 -4.52 -23.56 13.96
C ARG A 166 -4.22 -22.61 12.79
N ALA A 167 -5.26 -22.13 12.12
CA ALA A 167 -5.11 -21.10 11.07
C ALA A 167 -4.49 -19.81 11.63
N ARG A 168 -4.94 -19.36 12.83
CA ARG A 168 -4.35 -18.23 13.54
C ARG A 168 -2.85 -18.43 13.81
N ALA A 169 -2.46 -19.59 14.33
CA ALA A 169 -1.06 -19.92 14.59
C ALA A 169 -0.21 -19.87 13.32
N SER A 170 -0.71 -20.41 12.21
CA SER A 170 -0.03 -20.37 10.91
C SER A 170 0.16 -18.94 10.40
N LEU A 171 -0.87 -18.07 10.53
CA LEU A 171 -0.77 -16.67 10.14
C LEU A 171 0.22 -15.92 11.03
N SER A 172 0.22 -16.19 12.35
CA SER A 172 1.18 -15.60 13.27
C SER A 172 2.62 -15.98 12.95
N SER A 173 2.85 -17.23 12.57
CA SER A 173 4.17 -17.72 12.14
C SER A 173 4.64 -17.02 10.87
N LEU A 174 3.75 -16.82 9.89
CA LEU A 174 4.05 -16.08 8.67
C LEU A 174 4.44 -14.63 8.99
N PHE A 175 3.66 -13.92 9.79
CA PHE A 175 3.99 -12.54 10.16
C PHE A 175 5.29 -12.44 10.95
N SER A 176 5.55 -13.38 11.87
CA SER A 176 6.80 -13.42 12.62
C SER A 176 8.01 -13.70 11.71
N TRP A 177 7.86 -14.54 10.69
CA TRP A 177 8.85 -14.72 9.66
C TRP A 177 9.01 -13.44 8.80
N SER A 178 7.91 -12.83 8.38
CA SER A 178 7.93 -11.59 7.60
C SER A 178 8.62 -10.44 8.32
N MET A 179 8.49 -10.35 9.64
CA MET A 179 9.21 -9.37 10.45
C MET A 179 10.73 -9.63 10.43
N ARG A 180 11.17 -10.87 10.53
CA ARG A 180 12.61 -11.22 10.43
C ARG A 180 13.19 -10.95 9.04
N GLU A 181 12.38 -11.08 7.99
CA GLU A 181 12.77 -10.75 6.61
C GLU A 181 12.64 -9.24 6.28
N GLY A 182 12.21 -8.41 7.24
CA GLY A 182 11.99 -6.97 7.01
C GLY A 182 10.82 -6.64 6.09
N ILE A 183 9.88 -7.60 5.88
CA ILE A 183 8.70 -7.42 5.02
C ILE A 183 7.55 -6.77 5.78
N ALA A 184 7.44 -7.03 7.09
CA ALA A 184 6.41 -6.50 7.96
C ALA A 184 7.03 -5.83 9.19
N ASP A 185 6.42 -4.72 9.62
CA ASP A 185 6.88 -3.96 10.79
C ASP A 185 6.31 -4.54 12.10
N ALA A 186 5.18 -5.24 12.05
CA ALA A 186 4.48 -5.80 13.21
C ALA A 186 3.71 -7.07 12.85
N ASN A 187 3.38 -7.85 13.89
CA ASN A 187 2.51 -9.03 13.78
C ASN A 187 1.09 -8.68 14.26
N PRO A 188 0.12 -8.41 13.36
CA PRO A 188 -1.23 -8.04 13.75
C PRO A 188 -2.03 -9.19 14.38
N VAL A 189 -1.53 -10.43 14.32
CA VAL A 189 -2.14 -11.59 14.97
C VAL A 189 -1.89 -11.54 16.48
N ALA A 190 -0.81 -10.87 16.91
CA ALA A 190 -0.52 -10.67 18.33
C ALA A 190 -1.67 -9.91 19.01
N GLY A 191 -2.14 -10.45 20.13
CA GLY A 191 -3.29 -9.89 20.88
C GLY A 191 -4.68 -10.21 20.30
N THR A 192 -4.79 -11.02 19.23
CA THR A 192 -6.09 -11.63 18.87
C THR A 192 -6.37 -12.80 19.83
N GLY A 193 -7.63 -12.96 20.24
CA GLY A 193 -8.06 -14.09 21.07
C GLY A 193 -8.01 -15.42 20.30
N LYS A 194 -7.94 -16.52 21.01
CA LYS A 194 -8.23 -17.86 20.47
C LYS A 194 -9.75 -18.04 20.32
N ALA A 195 -10.18 -18.82 19.33
CA ALA A 195 -11.60 -19.13 19.13
C ALA A 195 -12.14 -20.11 20.21
N THR A 196 -11.26 -20.91 20.81
CA THR A 196 -11.55 -21.78 21.94
C THR A 196 -10.26 -22.05 22.74
N GLU A 197 -10.40 -22.36 24.02
CA GLU A 197 -9.30 -22.88 24.81
C GLU A 197 -8.96 -24.30 24.37
N GLU A 198 -7.66 -24.58 24.26
CA GLU A 198 -7.15 -25.89 23.92
C GLU A 198 -6.65 -26.57 25.20
N VAL A 199 -7.35 -27.63 25.61
CA VAL A 199 -6.89 -28.48 26.70
C VAL A 199 -5.90 -29.49 26.12
N SER A 200 -4.72 -29.58 26.73
CA SER A 200 -3.72 -30.61 26.38
C SER A 200 -4.34 -31.99 26.57
N ARG A 201 -4.25 -32.83 25.55
CA ARG A 201 -4.58 -34.25 25.75
C ARG A 201 -3.44 -34.87 26.54
N ASP A 202 -3.74 -35.32 27.74
CA ASP A 202 -2.83 -36.22 28.47
C ASP A 202 -2.58 -37.46 27.60
N ARG A 203 -1.32 -37.72 27.33
CA ARG A 203 -0.85 -38.92 26.65
C ARG A 203 -0.43 -39.96 27.66
#